data_2581d7d124539537464c01c1c40b9325
#
_entry.id   2581d7d124539537464c01c1c40b9325
#
_cell.length_a   1.000
_cell.length_b   1.000
_cell.length_c   1.000
_cell.angle_alpha   90.00
_cell.angle_beta   90.00
_cell.angle_gamma   90.00
#
_symmetry.space_group_name_H-M   'P 1'
#
loop_
_entity.id
_entity.type
_entity.pdbx_description
1 polymer ?
#
loop_
_entity_poly.entity_id
_entity_poly.type
_entity_poly.pdbx_seq_one_letter_code
_entity_poly.pdbx_strand_id
1 'polypeptide(L)'
;MTIVFSVSDNIKEKMIEFYQDKRRSKTPPYAVFQADDADTNITLYESGKVVFQGNNADIDANIWKDMEKSFNNRDIDAEIKQKEDKKAEKKEDAKDLRFINVATIGSDEVGTGDYFGPVVVTASYVDKEHMSLMYELGVKDSKKLTDQKILEIGPTL
;
A
#
# COMPACT_ATOMS: atom_id res chain seq x y z
N MET A 1 -11.99 -9.38 4.52
CA MET A 1 -11.51 -8.04 4.92
C MET A 1 -10.04 -8.11 5.31
N THR A 2 -9.26 -7.02 5.18
CA THR A 2 -7.86 -7.00 5.63
C THR A 2 -7.63 -5.75 6.47
N ILE A 3 -7.09 -5.92 7.69
CA ILE A 3 -6.76 -4.84 8.61
C ILE A 3 -5.28 -4.93 8.96
N VAL A 4 -4.60 -3.78 8.98
CA VAL A 4 -3.16 -3.70 9.19
C VAL A 4 -2.83 -2.53 10.11
N PHE A 5 -2.07 -2.82 11.16
CA PHE A 5 -1.48 -1.79 12.04
C PHE A 5 -0.19 -2.30 12.69
N SER A 6 0.46 -1.46 13.49
CA SER A 6 1.65 -1.86 14.23
C SER A 6 1.37 -1.89 15.73
N VAL A 7 1.84 -2.93 16.38
CA VAL A 7 1.73 -3.13 17.84
C VAL A 7 3.05 -2.81 18.53
N SER A 8 2.95 -2.45 19.82
CA SER A 8 4.09 -2.23 20.71
C SER A 8 4.72 -3.56 21.13
N ASP A 9 5.97 -3.55 21.60
CA ASP A 9 6.70 -4.79 21.92
C ASP A 9 6.02 -5.62 23.00
N ASN A 10 5.45 -5.00 24.03
CA ASN A 10 4.71 -5.70 25.07
C ASN A 10 3.41 -6.37 24.55
N ILE A 11 2.74 -5.77 23.57
CA ILE A 11 1.56 -6.38 22.91
C ILE A 11 2.01 -7.47 21.95
N LYS A 12 3.14 -7.27 21.25
CA LYS A 12 3.76 -8.29 20.42
C LYS A 12 4.06 -9.57 21.21
N GLU A 13 4.63 -9.46 22.39
CA GLU A 13 4.87 -10.61 23.28
C GLU A 13 3.57 -11.33 23.66
N LYS A 14 2.54 -10.58 24.04
CA LYS A 14 1.21 -11.14 24.34
C LYS A 14 0.57 -11.85 23.15
N MET A 15 0.72 -11.30 21.95
CA MET A 15 0.25 -11.98 20.72
C MET A 15 1.00 -13.27 20.47
N ILE A 16 2.31 -13.28 20.68
CA ILE A 16 3.17 -14.47 20.54
C ILE A 16 2.70 -15.59 21.48
N GLU A 17 2.35 -15.27 22.71
CA GLU A 17 1.84 -16.21 23.70
C GLU A 17 0.42 -16.69 23.33
N PHE A 18 -0.48 -15.75 23.03
CA PHE A 18 -1.89 -16.04 22.75
C PHE A 18 -2.10 -16.95 21.54
N TYR A 19 -1.33 -16.73 20.47
CA TYR A 19 -1.45 -17.52 19.24
C TYR A 19 -0.52 -18.74 19.18
N GLN A 20 0.14 -19.10 20.29
CA GLN A 20 1.14 -20.18 20.31
C GLN A 20 0.62 -21.50 19.73
N ASP A 21 -0.57 -21.90 20.11
CA ASP A 21 -1.19 -23.17 19.72
C ASP A 21 -1.90 -23.13 18.35
N LYS A 22 -2.02 -21.92 17.75
CA LYS A 22 -2.74 -21.69 16.50
C LYS A 22 -1.80 -21.39 15.32
N ARG A 23 -0.49 -21.53 15.51
CA ARG A 23 0.52 -21.16 14.51
C ARG A 23 0.59 -22.15 13.37
N ARG A 24 0.79 -21.62 12.18
CA ARG A 24 1.14 -22.42 11.01
C ARG A 24 2.60 -22.88 11.09
N SER A 25 2.87 -24.06 10.51
CA SER A 25 4.24 -24.60 10.39
C SER A 25 5.13 -23.81 9.42
N LYS A 26 4.54 -23.07 8.49
CA LYS A 26 5.26 -22.20 7.54
C LYS A 26 4.81 -20.76 7.71
N THR A 27 5.76 -19.85 7.82
CA THR A 27 5.53 -18.41 7.94
C THR A 27 6.11 -17.67 6.74
N PRO A 28 5.53 -16.53 6.35
CA PRO A 28 6.14 -15.63 5.37
C PRO A 28 7.52 -15.12 5.83
N PRO A 29 8.40 -14.68 4.91
CA PRO A 29 9.66 -14.05 5.28
C PRO A 29 9.44 -12.86 6.24
N TYR A 30 10.31 -12.73 7.24
CA TYR A 30 10.27 -11.69 8.28
C TYR A 30 9.01 -11.71 9.17
N ALA A 31 8.19 -12.76 9.11
CA ALA A 31 7.10 -12.96 10.05
C ALA A 31 7.58 -13.72 11.31
N VAL A 32 7.19 -13.22 12.47
CA VAL A 32 7.40 -13.90 13.75
C VAL A 32 6.53 -15.14 13.83
N PHE A 33 5.26 -15.00 13.40
CA PHE A 33 4.34 -16.12 13.21
C PHE A 33 3.25 -15.78 12.20
N GLN A 34 2.63 -16.82 11.67
CA GLN A 34 1.33 -16.79 11.03
C GLN A 34 0.44 -17.80 11.74
N ALA A 35 -0.76 -17.37 12.11
CA ALA A 35 -1.73 -18.18 12.83
C ALA A 35 -3.11 -18.12 12.19
N ASP A 36 -3.89 -19.17 12.37
CA ASP A 36 -5.30 -19.19 11.98
C ASP A 36 -6.16 -19.24 13.24
N ASP A 37 -7.07 -18.30 13.37
CA ASP A 37 -8.06 -18.25 14.43
C ASP A 37 -9.45 -18.12 13.82
N ALA A 38 -10.24 -19.17 13.91
CA ALA A 38 -11.53 -19.28 13.24
C ALA A 38 -11.42 -18.88 11.75
N ASP A 39 -12.13 -17.81 11.34
CA ASP A 39 -12.13 -17.32 9.96
C ASP A 39 -11.12 -16.18 9.71
N THR A 40 -10.16 -16.00 10.60
CA THR A 40 -9.13 -14.97 10.51
C THR A 40 -7.74 -15.57 10.40
N ASN A 41 -6.95 -15.13 9.42
CA ASN A 41 -5.52 -15.37 9.34
C ASN A 41 -4.77 -14.17 9.91
N ILE A 42 -3.91 -14.42 10.89
CA ILE A 42 -3.13 -13.40 11.58
C ILE A 42 -1.66 -13.58 11.24
N THR A 43 -1.02 -12.54 10.74
CA THR A 43 0.44 -12.54 10.48
C THR A 43 1.09 -11.40 11.26
N LEU A 44 1.99 -11.74 12.16
CA LEU A 44 2.80 -10.78 12.93
C LEU A 44 4.22 -10.76 12.38
N TYR A 45 4.72 -9.57 12.05
CA TYR A 45 6.08 -9.36 11.54
C TYR A 45 7.03 -8.89 12.63
N GLU A 46 8.33 -9.10 12.40
CA GLU A 46 9.40 -8.66 13.32
C GLU A 46 9.33 -7.16 13.63
N SER A 47 8.93 -6.34 12.66
CA SER A 47 8.73 -4.90 12.79
C SER A 47 7.57 -4.48 13.73
N GLY A 48 6.85 -5.43 14.32
CA GLY A 48 5.63 -5.18 15.08
C GLY A 48 4.39 -4.96 14.21
N LYS A 49 4.52 -4.98 12.90
CA LYS A 49 3.37 -4.89 11.99
C LYS A 49 2.56 -6.18 12.07
N VAL A 50 1.24 -6.05 12.26
CA VAL A 50 0.29 -7.16 12.24
C VAL A 50 -0.73 -7.01 11.13
N VAL A 51 -1.07 -8.12 10.50
CA VAL A 51 -2.04 -8.21 9.42
C VAL A 51 -3.11 -9.23 9.81
N PHE A 52 -4.35 -8.81 9.85
CA PHE A 52 -5.54 -9.64 10.04
C PHE A 52 -6.28 -9.77 8.72
N GLN A 53 -6.54 -10.99 8.27
CA GLN A 53 -7.21 -11.27 6.99
C GLN A 53 -8.29 -12.32 7.20
N GLY A 54 -9.51 -12.03 6.78
CA GLY A 54 -10.65 -12.95 6.89
C GLY A 54 -11.96 -12.25 7.13
N ASN A 55 -13.00 -13.02 7.40
CA ASN A 55 -14.35 -12.51 7.62
C ASN A 55 -14.47 -11.80 8.99
N ASN A 56 -13.78 -12.31 10.02
CA ASN A 56 -13.80 -11.77 11.38
C ASN A 56 -12.57 -10.92 11.72
N ALA A 57 -11.82 -10.46 10.70
CA ALA A 57 -10.59 -9.71 10.89
C ALA A 57 -10.77 -8.41 11.69
N ASP A 58 -11.95 -7.78 11.64
CA ASP A 58 -12.31 -6.61 12.41
C ASP A 58 -12.47 -6.92 13.91
N ILE A 59 -13.10 -8.04 14.24
CA ILE A 59 -13.30 -8.46 15.63
C ILE A 59 -11.95 -8.73 16.28
N ASP A 60 -11.12 -9.56 15.65
CA ASP A 60 -9.81 -9.91 16.16
C ASP A 60 -8.87 -8.69 16.24
N ALA A 61 -8.86 -7.84 15.23
CA ALA A 61 -8.08 -6.62 15.22
C ALA A 61 -8.47 -5.65 16.35
N ASN A 62 -9.78 -5.51 16.63
CA ASN A 62 -10.28 -4.61 17.68
C ASN A 62 -9.85 -5.07 19.07
N ILE A 63 -9.80 -6.38 19.36
CA ILE A 63 -9.28 -6.91 20.63
C ILE A 63 -7.87 -6.37 20.89
N TRP A 64 -6.98 -6.44 19.90
CA TRP A 64 -5.59 -6.01 20.04
C TRP A 64 -5.43 -4.50 20.05
N LYS A 65 -6.29 -3.75 19.36
CA LYS A 65 -6.36 -2.29 19.45
C LYS A 65 -6.79 -1.84 20.86
N ASP A 66 -7.79 -2.50 21.46
CA ASP A 66 -8.23 -2.22 22.81
C ASP A 66 -7.15 -2.57 23.85
N MET A 67 -6.37 -3.61 23.61
CA MET A 67 -5.20 -3.92 24.44
C MET A 67 -4.11 -2.84 24.33
N GLU A 68 -3.80 -2.34 23.14
CA GLU A 68 -2.89 -1.20 22.96
C GLU A 68 -3.36 0.03 23.73
N LYS A 69 -4.67 0.31 23.64
CA LYS A 69 -5.26 1.44 24.36
C LYS A 69 -5.19 1.26 25.86
N SER A 70 -5.46 0.05 26.37
CA SER A 70 -5.49 -0.23 27.82
C SER A 70 -4.09 -0.29 28.45
N PHE A 71 -3.11 -0.90 27.77
CA PHE A 71 -1.76 -1.11 28.32
C PHE A 71 -0.80 0.03 28.00
N ASN A 72 -0.94 0.66 26.83
CA ASN A 72 0.01 1.65 26.32
C ASN A 72 -0.61 3.05 26.15
N ASN A 73 -1.89 3.21 26.46
CA ASN A 73 -2.67 4.45 26.21
C ASN A 73 -2.57 4.93 24.75
N ARG A 74 -2.48 3.97 23.82
CA ARG A 74 -2.23 4.20 22.42
C ARG A 74 -3.49 3.91 21.60
N ASP A 75 -4.05 4.91 20.95
CA ASP A 75 -5.23 4.79 20.09
C ASP A 75 -4.81 4.54 18.65
N ILE A 76 -4.85 3.28 18.23
CA ILE A 76 -4.45 2.85 16.88
C ILE A 76 -5.33 3.46 15.79
N ASP A 77 -6.63 3.59 16.04
CA ASP A 77 -7.55 4.14 15.03
C ASP A 77 -7.30 5.63 14.81
N ALA A 78 -7.00 6.37 15.88
CA ALA A 78 -6.59 7.76 15.78
C ALA A 78 -5.25 7.93 15.02
N GLU A 79 -4.28 7.02 15.25
CA GLU A 79 -3.01 7.03 14.51
C GLU A 79 -3.18 6.72 13.02
N ILE A 80 -4.05 5.76 12.68
CA ILE A 80 -4.35 5.41 11.28
C ILE A 80 -4.97 6.61 10.58
N LYS A 81 -5.98 7.23 11.21
CA LYS A 81 -6.66 8.41 10.66
C LYS A 81 -5.69 9.57 10.46
N GLN A 82 -4.85 9.88 11.43
CA GLN A 82 -3.84 10.94 11.29
C GLN A 82 -2.81 10.65 10.17
N LYS A 83 -2.45 9.38 9.94
CA LYS A 83 -1.57 9.00 8.85
C LYS A 83 -2.25 9.13 7.48
N GLU A 84 -3.53 8.83 7.41
CA GLU A 84 -4.34 9.01 6.20
C GLU A 84 -4.53 10.49 5.88
N ASP A 85 -4.85 11.33 6.86
CA ASP A 85 -5.00 12.77 6.71
C ASP A 85 -3.67 13.41 6.26
N LYS A 86 -2.55 13.08 6.90
CA LYS A 86 -1.21 13.53 6.49
C LYS A 86 -0.79 13.04 5.11
N LYS A 87 -1.28 11.87 4.69
CA LYS A 87 -1.01 11.32 3.35
C LYS A 87 -1.89 12.00 2.29
N ALA A 88 -3.10 12.43 2.66
CA ALA A 88 -3.97 13.23 1.82
C ALA A 88 -3.40 14.64 1.64
N GLU A 89 -3.01 15.33 2.72
CA GLU A 89 -2.33 16.64 2.68
C GLU A 89 -1.04 16.58 1.85
N LYS A 90 -0.16 15.59 2.09
CA LYS A 90 1.04 15.39 1.27
C LYS A 90 0.76 15.09 -0.20
N LYS A 91 -0.41 14.55 -0.55
CA LYS A 91 -0.80 14.36 -1.95
C LYS A 91 -1.32 15.65 -2.59
N GLU A 92 -1.86 16.57 -1.83
CA GLU A 92 -2.23 17.91 -2.30
C GLU A 92 -0.99 18.82 -2.41
N ASP A 93 -0.08 18.78 -1.44
CA ASP A 93 1.22 19.49 -1.49
C ASP A 93 2.19 18.90 -2.52
N ALA A 94 2.06 17.62 -2.86
CA ALA A 94 2.91 16.94 -3.86
C ALA A 94 2.44 17.14 -5.32
N LYS A 95 1.54 18.03 -5.59
CA LYS A 95 1.56 18.77 -6.86
C LYS A 95 2.74 19.74 -6.79
N ASP A 96 3.93 19.19 -6.94
CA ASP A 96 5.14 20.00 -6.97
C ASP A 96 5.09 20.90 -8.23
N LEU A 97 4.47 22.05 -8.03
CA LEU A 97 4.26 23.07 -9.07
C LEU A 97 5.58 23.51 -9.73
N ARG A 98 6.74 23.14 -9.12
CA ARG A 98 8.06 23.43 -9.68
C ARG A 98 8.33 22.70 -11.00
N PHE A 99 7.66 21.57 -11.24
CA PHE A 99 7.79 20.79 -12.47
C PHE A 99 6.64 20.98 -13.46
N ILE A 100 5.67 21.83 -13.14
CA ILE A 100 4.64 22.25 -14.08
C ILE A 100 5.28 23.27 -15.05
N ASN A 101 5.21 23.00 -16.33
CA ASN A 101 5.82 23.81 -17.40
C ASN A 101 7.36 23.78 -17.47
N VAL A 102 7.98 22.70 -17.04
CA VAL A 102 9.41 22.43 -17.29
C VAL A 102 9.54 21.25 -18.25
N ALA A 103 10.42 21.39 -19.25
CA ALA A 103 10.74 20.26 -20.12
C ALA A 103 11.22 19.08 -19.28
N THR A 104 10.63 17.91 -19.46
CA THR A 104 10.84 16.74 -18.61
C THR A 104 11.09 15.50 -19.44
N ILE A 105 12.02 14.67 -18.99
CA ILE A 105 12.23 13.31 -19.51
C ILE A 105 11.66 12.34 -18.47
N GLY A 106 10.77 11.46 -18.90
CA GLY A 106 10.26 10.36 -18.11
C GLY A 106 10.61 9.01 -18.74
N SER A 107 10.82 7.99 -17.93
CA SER A 107 10.97 6.60 -18.38
C SER A 107 10.17 5.67 -17.50
N ASP A 108 9.61 4.62 -18.09
CA ASP A 108 8.88 3.58 -17.38
C ASP A 108 9.10 2.24 -18.09
N GLU A 109 8.82 1.13 -17.39
CA GLU A 109 8.94 -0.21 -17.90
C GLU A 109 7.67 -1.02 -17.68
N VAL A 110 7.45 -2.01 -18.57
CA VAL A 110 6.37 -2.99 -18.46
C VAL A 110 6.93 -4.40 -18.67
N GLY A 111 6.32 -5.38 -18.01
CA GLY A 111 6.71 -6.79 -18.12
C GLY A 111 7.73 -7.26 -17.10
N THR A 112 8.20 -6.41 -16.18
CA THR A 112 9.16 -6.79 -15.12
C THR A 112 8.59 -7.79 -14.11
N GLY A 113 7.26 -7.88 -13.99
CA GLY A 113 6.54 -8.82 -13.13
C GLY A 113 6.02 -10.07 -13.84
N ASP A 114 6.15 -10.14 -15.15
CA ASP A 114 5.64 -11.22 -15.97
C ASP A 114 6.60 -12.42 -15.97
N TYR A 115 6.04 -13.63 -15.87
CA TYR A 115 6.84 -14.85 -15.88
C TYR A 115 7.34 -15.19 -17.31
N PHE A 116 6.55 -14.84 -18.32
CA PHE A 116 6.86 -14.97 -19.74
C PHE A 116 6.47 -13.70 -20.47
N GLY A 117 7.36 -13.19 -21.29
CA GLY A 117 7.11 -12.02 -22.11
C GLY A 117 8.32 -11.09 -22.20
N PRO A 118 8.29 -10.15 -23.13
CA PRO A 118 9.35 -9.15 -23.23
C PRO A 118 9.20 -8.10 -22.13
N VAL A 119 10.33 -7.63 -21.61
CA VAL A 119 10.39 -6.38 -20.85
C VAL A 119 10.55 -5.24 -21.85
N VAL A 120 9.63 -4.29 -21.81
CA VAL A 120 9.66 -3.10 -22.67
C VAL A 120 9.95 -1.88 -21.80
N VAL A 121 10.97 -1.12 -22.16
CA VAL A 121 11.33 0.15 -21.51
C VAL A 121 11.08 1.28 -22.49
N THR A 122 10.38 2.30 -22.06
CA THR A 122 10.09 3.50 -22.86
C THR A 122 10.64 4.73 -22.15
N ALA A 123 11.24 5.63 -22.90
CA ALA A 123 11.59 6.97 -22.43
C ALA A 123 10.91 8.01 -23.31
N SER A 124 10.31 9.02 -22.70
CA SER A 124 9.67 10.12 -23.43
C SER A 124 10.18 11.48 -22.94
N TYR A 125 10.32 12.40 -23.89
CA TYR A 125 10.63 13.79 -23.61
C TYR A 125 9.41 14.64 -23.92
N VAL A 126 9.00 15.48 -22.98
CA VAL A 126 7.89 16.42 -23.13
C VAL A 126 8.40 17.82 -22.82
N ASP A 127 8.32 18.72 -23.79
CA ASP A 127 8.61 20.15 -23.63
C ASP A 127 7.40 20.94 -23.11
N LYS A 128 7.63 22.24 -22.87
CA LYS A 128 6.60 23.15 -22.38
C LYS A 128 5.40 23.27 -23.32
N GLU A 129 5.66 23.26 -24.62
CA GLU A 129 4.63 23.54 -25.63
C GLU A 129 3.66 22.36 -25.76
N HIS A 130 4.17 21.15 -25.62
CA HIS A 130 3.38 19.92 -25.69
C HIS A 130 2.68 19.54 -24.37
N MET A 131 3.00 20.21 -23.26
CA MET A 131 2.39 19.92 -21.98
C MET A 131 0.86 20.12 -21.99
N SER A 132 0.36 21.15 -22.66
CA SER A 132 -1.07 21.41 -22.80
C SER A 132 -1.78 20.31 -23.58
N LEU A 133 -1.16 19.82 -24.65
CA LEU A 133 -1.67 18.70 -25.45
C LEU A 133 -1.81 17.41 -24.61
N MET A 134 -0.82 17.14 -23.74
CA MET A 134 -0.88 15.98 -22.85
C MET A 134 -2.11 16.05 -21.91
N TYR A 135 -2.41 17.24 -21.37
CA TYR A 135 -3.60 17.45 -20.55
C TYR A 135 -4.90 17.31 -21.33
N GLU A 136 -4.99 17.85 -22.55
CA GLU A 136 -6.17 17.77 -23.39
C GLU A 136 -6.46 16.33 -23.81
N LEU A 137 -5.44 15.55 -24.15
CA LEU A 137 -5.54 14.12 -24.45
C LEU A 137 -5.90 13.27 -23.22
N GLY A 138 -5.80 13.84 -22.03
CA GLY A 138 -6.07 13.16 -20.78
C GLY A 138 -4.99 12.15 -20.37
N VAL A 139 -3.74 12.40 -20.78
CA VAL A 139 -2.58 11.59 -20.38
C VAL A 139 -2.44 11.60 -18.87
N LYS A 140 -2.34 10.41 -18.27
CA LYS A 140 -2.22 10.17 -16.82
C LYS A 140 -1.35 8.95 -16.58
N ASP A 141 -1.07 8.67 -15.31
CA ASP A 141 -0.49 7.40 -14.87
C ASP A 141 -1.27 6.22 -15.49
N SER A 142 -0.56 5.28 -16.12
CA SER A 142 -1.15 4.13 -16.82
C SER A 142 -2.12 3.32 -15.97
N LYS A 143 -1.86 3.23 -14.65
CA LYS A 143 -2.74 2.55 -13.69
C LYS A 143 -4.10 3.24 -13.48
N LYS A 144 -4.26 4.46 -13.99
CA LYS A 144 -5.51 5.25 -13.94
C LYS A 144 -6.21 5.34 -15.29
N LEU A 145 -5.68 4.70 -16.31
CA LEU A 145 -6.25 4.64 -17.66
C LEU A 145 -6.74 3.22 -17.95
N THR A 146 -7.77 3.11 -18.78
CA THR A 146 -8.19 1.83 -19.35
C THR A 146 -7.37 1.52 -20.60
N ASP A 147 -7.20 0.25 -20.94
CA ASP A 147 -6.49 -0.17 -22.16
C ASP A 147 -7.08 0.47 -23.42
N GLN A 148 -8.41 0.58 -23.46
CA GLN A 148 -9.11 1.24 -24.57
C GLN A 148 -8.69 2.71 -24.71
N LYS A 149 -8.55 3.44 -23.57
CA LYS A 149 -8.13 4.84 -23.57
C LYS A 149 -6.67 4.99 -23.96
N ILE A 150 -5.81 4.05 -23.57
CA ILE A 150 -4.40 4.01 -23.95
C ILE A 150 -4.27 3.84 -25.47
N LEU A 151 -5.01 2.89 -26.04
CA LEU A 151 -5.01 2.65 -27.49
C LEU A 151 -5.56 3.84 -28.30
N GLU A 152 -6.49 4.61 -27.74
CA GLU A 152 -7.02 5.82 -28.36
C GLU A 152 -6.00 6.97 -28.39
N ILE A 153 -5.27 7.17 -27.27
CA ILE A 153 -4.31 8.27 -27.12
C ILE A 153 -3.00 7.97 -27.84
N GLY A 154 -2.52 6.72 -27.75
CA GLY A 154 -1.18 6.32 -28.19
C GLY A 154 -0.79 6.77 -29.59
N PRO A 155 -1.65 6.67 -30.62
CA PRO A 155 -1.32 7.11 -31.99
C PRO A 155 -1.09 8.62 -32.12
N THR A 156 -1.51 9.42 -31.14
CA THR A 156 -1.40 10.89 -31.17
C THR A 156 -0.17 11.38 -30.40
N LEU A 157 0.44 10.51 -29.58
CA LEU A 157 1.66 10.79 -28.80
C LEU A 157 2.91 10.47 -29.61
#